data_820796890a61b98be6eba708de9a8699
#
_entry.id   820796890a61b98be6eba708de9a8699
#
_cell.length_a   1.000
_cell.length_b   1.000
_cell.length_c   1.000
_cell.angle_alpha   90.00
_cell.angle_beta   90.00
_cell.angle_gamma   90.00
#
_symmetry.space_group_name_H-M   'P 1'
#
loop_
_entity.id
_entity.type
_entity.pdbx_description
1 polymer ?
#
loop_
_entity_poly.entity_id
_entity_poly.type
_entity_poly.pdbx_seq_one_letter_code
_entity_poly.pdbx_strand_id
1 'polypeptide(L)'
;MPGPVSQIRRVAVLPVAYETPLEASLTQLDGAVTMELAKTSLFELVPVSREALDVRFGRRQFTSVEVLPGELLRTLRADFGVDGILFTDLTYYRPYQPISIGVRSKLVDAQTGQVRWAFDHLFDAGNLETAAAAEGYYLATTPPPPTLEHPHNGAAVLQSPSRFTKYVAWEAFRSLLDPTKLPN
;
A
#
# COMPACT_ATOMS: atom_id res chain seq x y z
N MET A 1 -0.18 -14.79 18.52
CA MET A 1 -1.31 -14.20 17.77
C MET A 1 -1.11 -12.70 17.67
N PRO A 2 -1.18 -12.05 16.49
CA PRO A 2 -1.19 -10.60 16.42
C PRO A 2 -2.40 -10.07 17.17
N GLY A 3 -2.20 -9.05 18.01
CA GLY A 3 -3.28 -8.41 18.74
C GLY A 3 -4.22 -7.65 17.79
N PRO A 4 -5.43 -7.30 18.24
CA PRO A 4 -6.43 -6.68 17.36
C PRO A 4 -5.95 -5.33 16.81
N VAL A 5 -6.15 -5.13 15.52
CA VAL A 5 -5.90 -3.86 14.79
C VAL A 5 -6.73 -2.70 15.38
N SER A 6 -7.84 -3.03 16.05
CA SER A 6 -8.76 -2.09 16.69
C SER A 6 -8.17 -1.19 17.80
N GLN A 7 -6.97 -1.51 18.28
CA GLN A 7 -6.28 -0.66 19.27
C GLN A 7 -5.46 0.46 18.62
N ILE A 8 -5.22 0.41 17.31
CA ILE A 8 -4.49 1.41 16.56
C ILE A 8 -5.49 2.42 16.01
N ARG A 9 -5.29 3.70 16.29
CA ARG A 9 -6.16 4.79 15.81
C ARG A 9 -5.45 5.69 14.80
N ARG A 10 -4.16 5.97 15.03
CA ARG A 10 -3.38 6.89 14.23
C ARG A 10 -2.15 6.20 13.67
N VAL A 11 -2.00 6.21 12.35
CA VAL A 11 -0.99 5.43 11.64
C VAL A 11 -0.06 6.33 10.85
N ALA A 12 1.26 6.24 11.10
CA ALA A 12 2.26 6.79 10.20
C ALA A 12 2.35 5.90 8.97
N VAL A 13 2.10 6.47 7.79
CA VAL A 13 2.25 5.79 6.50
C VAL A 13 3.63 6.14 5.96
N LEU A 14 4.55 5.18 5.97
CA LEU A 14 5.89 5.39 5.44
C LEU A 14 5.88 5.31 3.90
N PRO A 15 6.84 5.98 3.24
CA PRO A 15 7.01 5.86 1.80
C PRO A 15 7.25 4.41 1.39
N VAL A 16 6.72 4.02 0.24
CA VAL A 16 6.92 2.68 -0.33
C VAL A 16 8.41 2.44 -0.55
N ALA A 17 8.93 1.35 0.04
CA ALA A 17 10.30 0.94 -0.14
C ALA A 17 10.49 0.10 -1.41
N TYR A 18 11.57 0.33 -2.14
CA TYR A 18 11.95 -0.43 -3.32
C TYR A 18 13.47 -0.41 -3.51
N GLU A 19 14.05 -1.56 -3.86
CA GLU A 19 15.49 -1.71 -3.94
C GLU A 19 16.13 -1.10 -5.20
N THR A 20 15.34 -0.89 -6.25
CA THR A 20 15.84 -0.36 -7.55
C THR A 20 15.39 1.09 -7.74
N PRO A 21 16.23 1.99 -8.30
CA PRO A 21 15.88 3.40 -8.46
C PRO A 21 14.81 3.59 -9.55
N LEU A 22 13.55 3.71 -9.15
CA LEU A 22 12.39 4.03 -9.98
C LEU A 22 11.67 5.27 -9.40
N GLU A 23 12.40 6.35 -9.12
CA GLU A 23 11.92 7.50 -8.34
C GLU A 23 10.57 8.07 -8.81
N ALA A 24 10.34 8.19 -10.10
CA ALA A 24 9.09 8.75 -10.63
C ALA A 24 7.86 7.86 -10.36
N SER A 25 8.03 6.53 -10.37
CA SER A 25 6.95 5.58 -10.09
C SER A 25 6.64 5.47 -8.60
N LEU A 26 7.62 5.67 -7.72
CA LEU A 26 7.45 5.54 -6.27
C LEU A 26 6.51 6.61 -5.68
N THR A 27 6.54 7.84 -6.17
CA THR A 27 5.63 8.90 -5.70
C THR A 27 4.18 8.57 -6.01
N GLN A 28 3.90 7.95 -7.16
CA GLN A 28 2.56 7.50 -7.51
C GLN A 28 2.10 6.34 -6.63
N LEU A 29 3.02 5.43 -6.28
CA LEU A 29 2.76 4.33 -5.36
C LEU A 29 2.49 4.84 -3.93
N ASP A 30 3.27 5.79 -3.43
CA ASP A 30 3.06 6.43 -2.13
C ASP A 30 1.65 7.04 -2.04
N GLY A 31 1.24 7.74 -3.09
CA GLY A 31 -0.11 8.33 -3.19
C GLY A 31 -1.21 7.26 -3.24
N ALA A 32 -1.05 6.21 -4.05
CA ALA A 32 -2.03 5.14 -4.17
C ALA A 32 -2.21 4.38 -2.84
N VAL A 33 -1.12 4.04 -2.15
CA VAL A 33 -1.14 3.37 -0.84
C VAL A 33 -1.90 4.22 0.18
N THR A 34 -1.55 5.50 0.29
CA THR A 34 -2.21 6.41 1.25
C THR A 34 -3.70 6.58 0.93
N MET A 35 -4.06 6.76 -0.34
CA MET A 35 -5.45 6.96 -0.76
C MET A 35 -6.31 5.71 -0.53
N GLU A 36 -5.84 4.52 -0.90
CA GLU A 36 -6.61 3.29 -0.73
C GLU A 36 -6.74 2.90 0.75
N LEU A 37 -5.70 3.14 1.55
CA LEU A 37 -5.81 2.94 2.99
C LEU A 37 -6.81 3.92 3.63
N ALA A 38 -6.83 5.18 3.19
CA ALA A 38 -7.79 6.18 3.69
C ALA A 38 -9.25 5.77 3.47
N LYS A 39 -9.54 5.09 2.36
CA LYS A 39 -10.90 4.60 2.05
C LYS A 39 -11.41 3.56 3.05
N THR A 40 -10.53 2.87 3.76
CA THR A 40 -10.93 1.91 4.81
C THR A 40 -11.56 2.61 6.01
N SER A 41 -11.27 3.89 6.23
CA SER A 41 -11.73 4.68 7.38
C SER A 41 -11.40 4.07 8.74
N LEU A 42 -10.41 3.17 8.80
CA LEU A 42 -9.99 2.50 10.03
C LEU A 42 -9.10 3.36 10.91
N PHE A 43 -8.31 4.25 10.28
CA PHE A 43 -7.25 5.00 10.94
C PHE A 43 -7.26 6.48 10.54
N GLU A 44 -6.78 7.33 11.43
CA GLU A 44 -6.26 8.64 11.09
C GLU A 44 -4.85 8.45 10.48
N LEU A 45 -4.65 8.88 9.24
CA LEU A 45 -3.39 8.67 8.54
C LEU A 45 -2.46 9.88 8.66
N VAL A 46 -1.20 9.62 8.92
CA VAL A 46 -0.11 10.59 8.94
C VAL A 46 0.91 10.17 7.88
N PRO A 47 0.81 10.68 6.63
CA PRO A 47 1.81 10.40 5.62
C PRO A 47 3.16 11.01 6.02
N VAL A 48 4.21 10.18 6.01
CA VAL A 48 5.58 10.61 6.28
C VAL A 48 6.32 10.74 4.96
N SER A 49 6.88 11.91 4.68
CA SER A 49 7.59 12.12 3.41
C SER A 49 9.00 11.52 3.44
N ARG A 50 9.55 11.25 2.24
CA ARG A 50 10.93 10.77 2.08
C ARG A 50 11.94 11.76 2.65
N GLU A 51 11.66 13.05 2.48
CA GLU A 51 12.50 14.15 3.00
C GLU A 51 12.48 14.18 4.54
N ALA A 52 11.32 13.96 5.14
CA ALA A 52 11.19 13.90 6.60
C ALA A 52 11.97 12.71 7.19
N LEU A 53 11.98 11.57 6.52
CA LEU A 53 12.80 10.43 6.92
C LEU A 53 14.29 10.69 6.74
N ASP A 54 14.67 11.32 5.62
CA ASP A 54 16.06 11.64 5.33
C ASP A 54 16.66 12.59 6.36
N VAL A 55 15.95 13.65 6.70
CA VAL A 55 16.38 14.62 7.74
C VAL A 55 16.57 13.96 9.11
N ARG A 56 15.71 13.00 9.47
CA ARG A 56 15.74 12.37 10.80
C ARG A 56 16.66 11.17 10.91
N PHE A 57 16.75 10.37 9.86
CA PHE A 57 17.40 9.06 9.91
C PHE A 57 18.51 8.90 8.87
N GLY A 58 18.75 9.91 8.01
CA GLY A 58 19.68 9.82 6.87
C GLY A 58 19.24 8.79 5.81
N ARG A 59 17.96 8.45 5.78
CA ARG A 59 17.39 7.43 4.88
C ARG A 59 16.01 7.87 4.41
N ARG A 60 15.72 7.65 3.14
CA ARG A 60 14.47 8.08 2.49
C ARG A 60 13.35 7.03 2.53
N GLN A 61 13.66 5.81 2.94
CA GLN A 61 12.71 4.68 3.03
C GLN A 61 13.20 3.63 4.04
N PHE A 62 12.28 2.81 4.52
CA PHE A 62 12.53 1.65 5.36
C PHE A 62 11.73 0.47 4.82
N THR A 63 12.36 -0.72 4.72
CA THR A 63 11.66 -1.93 4.31
C THR A 63 10.99 -2.62 5.49
N SER A 64 9.94 -3.39 5.20
CA SER A 64 9.20 -4.14 6.23
C SER A 64 9.98 -5.33 6.79
N VAL A 65 11.09 -5.71 6.18
CA VAL A 65 11.86 -6.93 6.52
C VAL A 65 13.23 -6.64 7.12
N GLU A 66 13.70 -5.39 7.07
CA GLU A 66 14.99 -5.05 7.66
C GLU A 66 14.93 -4.99 9.19
N VAL A 67 16.08 -5.10 9.82
CA VAL A 67 16.23 -4.80 11.25
C VAL A 67 16.08 -3.30 11.43
N LEU A 68 14.96 -2.88 12.02
CA LEU A 68 14.67 -1.47 12.22
C LEU A 68 15.63 -0.87 13.27
N PRO A 69 16.11 0.36 13.05
CA PRO A 69 16.83 1.08 14.09
C PRO A 69 15.97 1.16 15.35
N GLY A 70 16.55 0.85 16.51
CA GLY A 70 15.80 0.78 17.77
C GLY A 70 15.11 2.10 18.17
N GLU A 71 15.53 3.21 17.56
CA GLU A 71 14.94 4.54 17.78
C GLU A 71 13.81 4.87 16.77
N LEU A 72 13.71 4.17 15.63
CA LEU A 72 12.76 4.50 14.57
C LEU A 72 11.33 4.59 15.10
N LEU A 73 10.84 3.51 15.72
CA LEU A 73 9.47 3.45 16.23
C LEU A 73 9.21 4.52 17.29
N ARG A 74 10.18 4.71 18.20
CA ARG A 74 10.11 5.70 19.28
C ARG A 74 10.05 7.12 18.73
N THR A 75 10.92 7.45 17.79
CA THR A 75 10.99 8.77 17.16
C THR A 75 9.72 9.07 16.37
N LEU A 76 9.28 8.15 15.52
CA LEU A 76 8.04 8.34 14.76
C LEU A 76 6.82 8.52 15.67
N ARG A 77 6.75 7.73 16.76
CA ARG A 77 5.69 7.89 17.76
C ARG A 77 5.74 9.25 18.44
N ALA A 78 6.93 9.71 18.86
CA ALA A 78 7.10 10.98 19.55
C ALA A 78 6.81 12.18 18.65
N ASP A 79 7.30 12.14 17.40
CA ASP A 79 7.19 13.26 16.47
C ASP A 79 5.80 13.42 15.85
N PHE A 80 5.13 12.31 15.58
CA PHE A 80 3.86 12.30 14.87
C PHE A 80 2.66 11.88 15.74
N GLY A 81 2.88 11.45 16.99
CA GLY A 81 1.83 11.02 17.89
C GLY A 81 1.04 9.82 17.38
N VAL A 82 1.72 8.85 16.78
CA VAL A 82 1.09 7.69 16.13
C VAL A 82 1.11 6.45 17.02
N ASP A 83 0.10 5.59 16.86
CA ASP A 83 -0.03 4.32 17.55
C ASP A 83 0.49 3.17 16.69
N GLY A 84 0.44 3.31 15.38
CA GLY A 84 0.89 2.34 14.41
C GLY A 84 1.77 2.93 13.33
N ILE A 85 2.58 2.08 12.70
CA ILE A 85 3.44 2.44 11.57
C ILE A 85 3.20 1.42 10.47
N LEU A 86 2.83 1.91 9.29
CA LEU A 86 2.66 1.09 8.09
C LEU A 86 3.93 1.16 7.24
N PHE A 87 4.51 0.00 7.03
CA PHE A 87 5.57 -0.26 6.06
C PHE A 87 4.96 -0.89 4.81
N THR A 88 5.39 -0.46 3.65
CA THR A 88 4.99 -1.07 2.37
C THR A 88 6.23 -1.22 1.48
N ASP A 89 6.48 -2.43 1.03
CA ASP A 89 7.56 -2.77 0.09
C ASP A 89 6.95 -3.11 -1.27
N LEU A 90 7.51 -2.57 -2.32
CA LEU A 90 7.31 -3.03 -3.68
C LEU A 90 8.31 -4.17 -3.93
N THR A 91 7.85 -5.41 -3.85
CA THR A 91 8.72 -6.59 -3.97
C THR A 91 8.99 -7.00 -5.42
N TYR A 92 8.10 -6.62 -6.32
CA TYR A 92 8.23 -6.84 -7.77
C TYR A 92 7.49 -5.76 -8.55
N TYR A 93 8.06 -5.31 -9.68
CA TYR A 93 7.42 -4.32 -10.55
C TYR A 93 7.73 -4.55 -12.01
N ARG A 94 6.70 -4.91 -12.79
CA ARG A 94 6.74 -5.01 -14.24
C ARG A 94 5.64 -4.12 -14.83
N PRO A 95 5.96 -2.92 -15.31
CA PRO A 95 4.95 -1.96 -15.83
C PRO A 95 4.46 -2.30 -17.24
N TYR A 96 5.04 -3.29 -17.89
CA TYR A 96 4.68 -3.72 -19.26
C TYR A 96 3.69 -4.87 -19.19
N GLN A 97 2.84 -4.99 -20.24
CA GLN A 97 1.83 -6.05 -20.32
C GLN A 97 2.44 -7.45 -20.47
N PRO A 98 1.92 -8.43 -19.75
CA PRO A 98 1.00 -8.29 -18.63
C PRO A 98 1.66 -7.61 -17.43
N ILE A 99 0.99 -6.58 -16.86
CA ILE A 99 1.51 -5.85 -15.71
C ILE A 99 1.57 -6.78 -14.50
N SER A 100 2.66 -6.72 -13.74
CA SER A 100 2.79 -7.50 -12.51
C SER A 100 3.37 -6.62 -11.39
N ILE A 101 2.74 -6.66 -10.21
CA ILE A 101 3.12 -5.87 -9.04
C ILE A 101 3.11 -6.77 -7.82
N GLY A 102 4.26 -6.91 -7.16
CA GLY A 102 4.40 -7.57 -5.86
C GLY A 102 4.41 -6.53 -4.75
N VAL A 103 3.60 -6.72 -3.73
CA VAL A 103 3.51 -5.81 -2.58
C VAL A 103 3.56 -6.62 -1.30
N ARG A 104 4.42 -6.15 -0.38
CA ARG A 104 4.44 -6.59 1.02
C ARG A 104 4.14 -5.41 1.90
N SER A 105 3.19 -5.55 2.83
CA SER A 105 2.87 -4.50 3.78
C SER A 105 2.80 -5.07 5.20
N LYS A 106 3.23 -4.27 6.19
CA LYS A 106 3.13 -4.59 7.61
C LYS A 106 2.68 -3.39 8.40
N LEU A 107 1.66 -3.59 9.23
CA LEU A 107 1.26 -2.64 10.25
C LEU A 107 1.87 -3.07 11.59
N VAL A 108 2.70 -2.21 12.14
CA VAL A 108 3.44 -2.45 13.38
C VAL A 108 2.92 -1.51 14.47
N ASP A 109 2.70 -2.03 15.66
CA ASP A 109 2.40 -1.23 16.84
C ASP A 109 3.61 -0.38 17.22
N ALA A 110 3.44 0.94 17.27
CA ALA A 110 4.55 1.87 17.49
C ALA A 110 5.12 1.83 18.91
N GLN A 111 4.39 1.27 19.88
CA GLN A 111 4.82 1.13 21.26
C GLN A 111 5.58 -0.18 21.50
N THR A 112 5.02 -1.29 21.00
CA THR A 112 5.51 -2.64 21.32
C THR A 112 6.39 -3.24 20.24
N GLY A 113 6.37 -2.68 19.01
CA GLY A 113 7.05 -3.25 17.85
C GLY A 113 6.37 -4.52 17.30
N GLN A 114 5.22 -4.93 17.84
CA GLN A 114 4.52 -6.10 17.37
C GLN A 114 3.83 -5.88 16.04
N VAL A 115 3.93 -6.84 15.13
CA VAL A 115 3.17 -6.86 13.89
C VAL A 115 1.71 -7.13 14.22
N ARG A 116 0.83 -6.20 13.84
CA ARG A 116 -0.63 -6.29 14.03
C ARG A 116 -1.34 -6.82 12.80
N TRP A 117 -0.79 -6.55 11.63
CA TRP A 117 -1.27 -7.05 10.35
C TRP A 117 -0.10 -7.16 9.38
N ALA A 118 -0.14 -8.14 8.51
CA ALA A 118 0.82 -8.33 7.44
C ALA A 118 0.12 -8.85 6.19
N PHE A 119 0.62 -8.44 5.05
CA PHE A 119 0.16 -8.82 3.72
C PHE A 119 1.38 -9.01 2.82
N ASP A 120 1.39 -10.06 1.99
CA ASP A 120 2.43 -10.29 0.98
C ASP A 120 1.81 -11.03 -0.21
N HIS A 121 1.77 -10.38 -1.38
CA HIS A 121 1.17 -10.98 -2.56
C HIS A 121 1.76 -10.42 -3.87
N LEU A 122 1.82 -11.27 -4.89
CA LEU A 122 2.17 -10.91 -6.27
C LEU A 122 0.90 -10.90 -7.14
N PHE A 123 0.55 -9.73 -7.65
CA PHE A 123 -0.56 -9.55 -8.58
C PHE A 123 -0.03 -9.58 -10.01
N ASP A 124 -0.51 -10.53 -10.81
CA ASP A 124 -0.16 -10.65 -12.23
C ASP A 124 -1.41 -10.49 -13.09
N ALA A 125 -1.44 -9.42 -13.90
CA ALA A 125 -2.54 -9.17 -14.84
C ALA A 125 -2.66 -10.24 -15.94
N GLY A 126 -1.65 -11.10 -16.11
CA GLY A 126 -1.73 -12.29 -16.96
C GLY A 126 -2.55 -13.43 -16.36
N ASN A 127 -2.80 -13.43 -15.05
CA ASN A 127 -3.68 -14.34 -14.38
C ASN A 127 -5.14 -13.89 -14.56
N LEU A 128 -6.00 -14.79 -15.05
CA LEU A 128 -7.42 -14.48 -15.36
C LEU A 128 -8.22 -14.01 -14.15
N GLU A 129 -7.96 -14.57 -12.98
CA GLU A 129 -8.66 -14.23 -11.75
C GLU A 129 -8.27 -12.82 -11.27
N THR A 130 -6.97 -12.51 -11.29
CA THR A 130 -6.44 -11.17 -10.99
C THR A 130 -6.95 -10.14 -11.99
N ALA A 131 -6.95 -10.47 -13.28
CA ALA A 131 -7.46 -9.58 -14.33
C ALA A 131 -8.94 -9.26 -14.12
N ALA A 132 -9.79 -10.28 -13.93
CA ALA A 132 -11.22 -10.10 -13.69
C ALA A 132 -11.52 -9.28 -12.42
N ALA A 133 -10.78 -9.51 -11.34
CA ALA A 133 -10.92 -8.76 -10.10
C ALA A 133 -10.51 -7.29 -10.28
N ALA A 134 -9.43 -7.01 -11.01
CA ALA A 134 -8.97 -5.66 -11.31
C ALA A 134 -9.97 -4.89 -12.20
N GLU A 135 -10.52 -5.55 -13.22
CA GLU A 135 -11.58 -4.99 -14.07
C GLU A 135 -12.85 -4.65 -13.25
N GLY A 136 -13.29 -5.57 -12.40
CA GLY A 136 -14.41 -5.35 -11.49
C GLY A 136 -14.21 -4.17 -10.55
N TYR A 137 -13.03 -4.07 -9.94
CA TYR A 137 -12.65 -2.92 -9.10
C TYR A 137 -12.71 -1.61 -9.89
N TYR A 138 -12.11 -1.58 -11.09
CA TYR A 138 -12.07 -0.39 -11.93
C TYR A 138 -13.47 0.09 -12.32
N LEU A 139 -14.34 -0.82 -12.74
CA LEU A 139 -15.72 -0.50 -13.10
C LEU A 139 -16.56 0.01 -11.91
N ALA A 140 -16.31 -0.54 -10.72
CA ALA A 140 -17.01 -0.14 -9.50
C ALA A 140 -16.54 1.23 -8.95
N THR A 141 -15.28 1.60 -9.18
CA THR A 141 -14.68 2.80 -8.55
C THR A 141 -14.47 3.98 -9.51
N THR A 142 -14.62 3.74 -10.81
CA THR A 142 -14.44 4.77 -11.85
C THR A 142 -15.79 5.09 -12.48
N PRO A 143 -16.25 6.35 -12.45
CA PRO A 143 -17.50 6.72 -13.11
C PRO A 143 -17.39 6.50 -14.63
N PRO A 144 -18.49 6.14 -15.30
CA PRO A 144 -18.51 6.02 -16.75
C PRO A 144 -18.19 7.35 -17.43
N PRO A 145 -17.55 7.32 -18.60
CA PRO A 145 -17.25 8.55 -19.34
C PRO A 145 -18.57 9.28 -19.72
N PRO A 146 -18.55 10.60 -19.76
CA PRO A 146 -19.75 11.41 -20.01
C PRO A 146 -20.30 11.28 -21.45
N THR A 147 -19.55 10.66 -22.36
CA THR A 147 -19.92 10.46 -23.75
C THR A 147 -19.94 8.96 -24.07
N LEU A 148 -20.94 8.54 -24.88
CA LEU A 148 -21.07 7.15 -25.35
C LEU A 148 -20.01 6.74 -26.38
N GLU A 149 -19.15 7.65 -26.79
CA GLU A 149 -18.10 7.40 -27.81
C GLU A 149 -17.01 6.43 -27.31
N HIS A 150 -16.86 6.30 -26.00
CA HIS A 150 -15.88 5.39 -25.42
C HIS A 150 -16.59 4.48 -24.42
N PRO A 151 -16.71 3.18 -24.71
CA PRO A 151 -17.32 2.25 -23.75
C PRO A 151 -16.53 2.26 -22.45
N HIS A 152 -17.25 2.25 -21.33
CA HIS A 152 -16.64 2.07 -20.00
C HIS A 152 -16.04 0.67 -19.95
N ASN A 153 -14.74 0.56 -20.23
CA ASN A 153 -14.04 -0.70 -20.40
C ASN A 153 -13.18 -1.02 -19.19
N GLY A 154 -13.52 -2.10 -18.48
CA GLY A 154 -12.75 -2.62 -17.36
C GLY A 154 -11.29 -2.92 -17.71
N ALA A 155 -11.03 -3.43 -18.92
CA ALA A 155 -9.68 -3.76 -19.38
C ALA A 155 -8.69 -2.57 -19.40
N ALA A 156 -9.19 -1.34 -19.30
CA ALA A 156 -8.33 -0.16 -19.17
C ALA A 156 -7.42 -0.19 -17.92
N VAL A 157 -7.81 -0.91 -16.87
CA VAL A 157 -6.97 -1.11 -15.67
C VAL A 157 -5.73 -1.95 -15.99
N LEU A 158 -5.86 -2.95 -16.86
CA LEU A 158 -4.79 -3.87 -17.24
C LEU A 158 -3.76 -3.24 -18.21
N GLN A 159 -4.08 -2.06 -18.74
CA GLN A 159 -3.23 -1.32 -19.68
C GLN A 159 -2.49 -0.15 -19.02
N SER A 160 -2.78 0.13 -17.76
CA SER A 160 -2.22 1.29 -17.05
C SER A 160 -1.61 0.87 -15.72
N PRO A 161 -0.28 0.97 -15.57
CA PRO A 161 0.39 0.67 -14.30
C PRO A 161 -0.18 1.45 -13.12
N SER A 162 -0.51 2.72 -13.30
CA SER A 162 -1.06 3.54 -12.22
C SER A 162 -2.47 3.11 -11.79
N ARG A 163 -3.31 2.67 -12.73
CA ARG A 163 -4.65 2.13 -12.42
C ARG A 163 -4.54 0.77 -11.75
N PHE A 164 -3.67 -0.09 -12.25
CA PHE A 164 -3.43 -1.41 -11.67
C PHE A 164 -2.83 -1.30 -10.26
N THR A 165 -1.94 -0.33 -10.01
CA THR A 165 -1.42 -0.04 -8.66
C THR A 165 -2.53 0.32 -7.66
N LYS A 166 -3.53 1.11 -8.07
CA LYS A 166 -4.67 1.43 -7.19
C LYS A 166 -5.46 0.17 -6.82
N TYR A 167 -5.71 -0.71 -7.78
CA TYR A 167 -6.34 -2.01 -7.52
C TYR A 167 -5.52 -2.84 -6.53
N VAL A 168 -4.20 -2.94 -6.73
CA VAL A 168 -3.29 -3.69 -5.85
C VAL A 168 -3.33 -3.14 -4.42
N ALA A 169 -3.25 -1.82 -4.25
CA ALA A 169 -3.34 -1.19 -2.93
C ALA A 169 -4.70 -1.42 -2.27
N TRP A 170 -5.80 -1.31 -3.03
CA TRP A 170 -7.15 -1.60 -2.54
C TRP A 170 -7.29 -3.05 -2.09
N GLU A 171 -6.84 -4.02 -2.90
CA GLU A 171 -6.91 -5.44 -2.56
C GLU A 171 -6.10 -5.76 -1.30
N ALA A 172 -4.90 -5.18 -1.17
CA ALA A 172 -4.08 -5.34 0.02
C ALA A 172 -4.80 -4.86 1.27
N PHE A 173 -5.34 -3.63 1.26
CA PHE A 173 -5.91 -3.02 2.46
C PHE A 173 -7.33 -3.48 2.80
N ARG A 174 -8.09 -4.01 1.85
CA ARG A 174 -9.39 -4.60 2.21
C ARG A 174 -9.26 -5.80 3.15
N SER A 175 -8.11 -6.48 3.17
CA SER A 175 -7.84 -7.55 4.14
C SER A 175 -7.75 -7.07 5.60
N LEU A 176 -7.51 -5.77 5.83
CA LEU A 176 -7.64 -5.16 7.15
C LEU A 176 -9.08 -5.15 7.68
N LEU A 177 -10.07 -5.07 6.77
CA LEU A 177 -11.49 -5.07 7.10
C LEU A 177 -12.01 -6.48 7.38
N ASP A 178 -11.40 -7.49 6.77
CA ASP A 178 -11.79 -8.90 6.91
C ASP A 178 -10.55 -9.79 7.06
N PRO A 179 -10.07 -10.01 8.31
CA PRO A 179 -8.88 -10.81 8.59
C PRO A 179 -8.97 -12.27 8.11
N THR A 180 -10.16 -12.75 7.75
CA THR A 180 -10.37 -14.11 7.26
C THR A 180 -10.03 -14.27 5.77
N LYS A 181 -9.84 -13.17 5.05
CA LYS A 181 -9.55 -13.13 3.61
C LYS A 181 -8.09 -12.86 3.28
N LEU A 182 -7.17 -13.22 4.15
CA LEU A 182 -5.74 -13.20 3.82
C LEU A 182 -5.51 -14.21 2.68
N PRO A 183 -4.87 -13.82 1.56
CA PRO A 183 -4.48 -14.77 0.53
C PRO A 183 -3.50 -15.78 1.15
N ASN A 184 -3.72 -17.06 0.84
CA ASN A 184 -2.81 -18.15 1.23
C ASN A 184 -1.48 -18.04 0.51
#